data_c869ca574df56acf204563ad8be99062
#
_entry.id   c869ca574df56acf204563ad8be99062
#
_cell.length_a   1.000
_cell.length_b   1.000
_cell.length_c   1.000
_cell.angle_alpha   90.00
_cell.angle_beta   90.00
_cell.angle_gamma   90.00
#
_symmetry.space_group_name_H-M   'P 1'
#
loop_
_entity.id
_entity.type
_entity.pdbx_description
1 polymer ?
#
loop_
_entity_poly.entity_id
_entity_poly.type
_entity_poly.pdbx_seq_one_letter_code
_entity_poly.pdbx_strand_id
1 'polypeptide(L)'
;MHTVAGDGTAGNTAGSGTSLGEVYNPSGLAMDGAGNLYIADTQNQRIQMLTPGGTISTIVGTGASGFSGDGGAALAAELNVPSAVAVDSVGNLYIADTGNNRVRMVTTDGNIATIAGTGDAAYNGDSGLALDIALNMPGGLALDGQGNVWVADTGNNRVRMLAAIQTVVTPPPQYVDVALANAASLLPGPLAPGEIFSIFGLGIGPDTAVSGVFNASGALSTALGGVQVLFNAIPAPLFYAQSNQINAQTPYEMAGQTSAQLQVVYQGVTLAALQVALVDANPALFTLNYGTGNAVVVNQDGSINSDQNPALRGSIVVLYATGEGQTSPAGVTGQAAAAPFPGPVLKVSLTMAGVPANILFAGEAPGFVGLMQINAQVPTGFVPPGDLPVVLAVGPYQSPAGITIAVE
;
A
#
# COMPACT_ATOMS: atom_id res chain seq x y z
N MET A 1 -25.98 26.83 40.26
CA MET A 1 -26.03 26.49 38.85
C MET A 1 -25.86 27.77 38.07
N HIS A 2 -25.01 27.83 37.07
CA HIS A 2 -24.88 28.95 36.16
C HIS A 2 -24.74 28.46 34.72
N THR A 3 -25.14 29.27 33.77
CA THR A 3 -25.04 28.97 32.34
C THR A 3 -23.63 29.24 31.89
N VAL A 4 -23.01 28.31 31.14
CA VAL A 4 -21.65 28.41 30.59
C VAL A 4 -21.64 28.61 29.09
N ALA A 5 -22.70 28.21 28.37
CA ALA A 5 -22.92 28.41 26.96
C ALA A 5 -24.40 28.54 26.64
N GLY A 6 -24.77 29.36 25.68
CA GLY A 6 -26.15 29.66 25.30
C GLY A 6 -26.77 30.78 26.19
N ASP A 7 -27.34 31.78 25.54
CA ASP A 7 -27.98 32.93 26.22
C ASP A 7 -29.48 32.74 26.45
N GLY A 8 -30.00 31.57 26.08
CA GLY A 8 -31.42 31.24 26.15
C GLY A 8 -32.17 31.49 24.82
N THR A 9 -31.52 32.09 23.86
CA THR A 9 -32.06 32.27 22.48
C THR A 9 -31.61 31.15 21.60
N ALA A 10 -32.52 30.56 20.79
CA ALA A 10 -32.16 29.59 19.77
C ALA A 10 -31.51 30.32 18.59
N GLY A 11 -30.26 30.02 18.30
CA GLY A 11 -29.54 30.70 17.21
C GLY A 11 -28.13 30.14 17.04
N ASN A 12 -27.33 30.81 16.19
CA ASN A 12 -25.99 30.36 15.83
C ASN A 12 -24.89 31.43 16.01
N THR A 13 -25.18 32.51 16.72
CA THR A 13 -24.20 33.57 16.99
C THR A 13 -23.09 33.09 17.91
N ALA A 14 -21.85 33.26 17.51
CA ALA A 14 -20.70 32.87 18.32
C ALA A 14 -20.57 33.73 19.57
N GLY A 15 -20.27 33.09 20.70
CA GLY A 15 -19.98 33.79 21.97
C GLY A 15 -18.47 33.96 22.16
N SER A 16 -18.07 34.99 22.93
CA SER A 16 -16.68 35.13 23.37
C SER A 16 -16.60 35.95 24.68
N GLY A 17 -15.66 35.61 25.54
CA GLY A 17 -15.48 36.28 26.83
C GLY A 17 -16.69 36.11 27.73
N THR A 18 -17.44 37.20 28.00
CA THR A 18 -18.67 37.19 28.82
C THR A 18 -19.94 36.90 28.03
N SER A 19 -19.85 36.84 26.70
CA SER A 19 -20.98 36.48 25.83
C SER A 19 -21.05 34.96 25.70
N LEU A 20 -22.16 34.37 26.11
CA LEU A 20 -22.38 32.92 26.12
C LEU A 20 -22.65 32.33 24.73
N GLY A 21 -22.82 33.19 23.69
CA GLY A 21 -23.24 32.79 22.35
C GLY A 21 -24.65 32.20 22.29
N GLU A 22 -25.03 31.73 21.13
CA GLU A 22 -26.31 31.07 20.91
C GLU A 22 -26.05 29.58 20.58
N VAL A 23 -26.90 28.73 21.13
CA VAL A 23 -26.95 27.30 20.76
C VAL A 23 -28.42 26.94 20.47
N TYR A 24 -28.63 25.94 19.62
CA TYR A 24 -29.96 25.51 19.28
C TYR A 24 -30.17 24.01 19.57
N ASN A 25 -30.92 23.73 20.61
CA ASN A 25 -31.23 22.37 21.08
C ASN A 25 -29.95 21.51 21.30
N PRO A 26 -29.00 22.01 22.16
CA PRO A 26 -27.79 21.23 22.44
C PRO A 26 -28.14 19.91 23.12
N SER A 27 -27.59 18.78 22.68
CA SER A 27 -27.97 17.47 23.20
C SER A 27 -26.81 16.70 23.83
N GLY A 28 -25.66 16.60 23.17
CA GLY A 28 -24.49 15.86 23.65
C GLY A 28 -23.37 16.75 24.13
N LEU A 29 -22.69 16.33 25.19
CA LEU A 29 -21.55 17.02 25.77
C LEU A 29 -20.39 16.06 26.00
N ALA A 30 -19.17 16.51 25.80
CA ALA A 30 -17.94 15.82 26.18
C ALA A 30 -16.91 16.83 26.69
N MET A 31 -16.00 16.41 27.57
CA MET A 31 -14.94 17.26 28.09
C MET A 31 -13.60 16.53 27.95
N ASP A 32 -12.56 17.23 27.44
CA ASP A 32 -11.22 16.70 27.38
C ASP A 32 -10.42 16.94 28.68
N GLY A 33 -9.20 16.37 28.69
CA GLY A 33 -8.30 16.53 29.86
C GLY A 33 -7.77 17.96 30.06
N ALA A 34 -7.88 18.82 29.07
CA ALA A 34 -7.52 20.24 29.14
C ALA A 34 -8.68 21.12 29.64
N GLY A 35 -9.86 20.54 29.82
CA GLY A 35 -11.07 21.23 30.29
C GLY A 35 -11.86 21.92 29.16
N ASN A 36 -11.59 21.64 27.91
CA ASN A 36 -12.44 22.10 26.81
C ASN A 36 -13.74 21.29 26.80
N LEU A 37 -14.88 22.00 26.71
CA LEU A 37 -16.20 21.39 26.61
C LEU A 37 -16.65 21.37 25.15
N TYR A 38 -16.92 20.18 24.63
CA TYR A 38 -17.46 19.94 23.29
C TYR A 38 -18.98 19.83 23.39
N ILE A 39 -19.69 20.50 22.49
CA ILE A 39 -21.16 20.65 22.52
C ILE A 39 -21.72 20.25 21.17
N ALA A 40 -22.55 19.22 21.13
CA ALA A 40 -23.37 18.92 19.95
C ALA A 40 -24.49 19.98 19.86
N ASP A 41 -24.29 20.99 19.03
CA ASP A 41 -25.22 22.08 18.75
C ASP A 41 -26.20 21.63 17.66
N THR A 42 -27.07 20.71 18.06
CA THR A 42 -27.80 19.76 17.24
C THR A 42 -28.59 20.38 16.10
N GLN A 43 -29.39 21.41 16.37
CA GLN A 43 -30.22 22.06 15.37
C GLN A 43 -29.44 23.08 14.51
N ASN A 44 -28.22 23.42 14.94
CA ASN A 44 -27.28 24.21 14.14
C ASN A 44 -26.34 23.35 13.31
N GLN A 45 -26.51 22.03 13.28
CA GLN A 45 -25.76 21.08 12.45
C GLN A 45 -24.24 21.18 12.62
N ARG A 46 -23.74 21.36 13.86
CA ARG A 46 -22.32 21.60 14.14
C ARG A 46 -21.91 21.09 15.51
N ILE A 47 -20.62 20.99 15.74
CA ILE A 47 -20.01 20.80 17.06
C ILE A 47 -19.29 22.08 17.44
N GLN A 48 -19.56 22.58 18.62
CA GLN A 48 -18.86 23.72 19.20
C GLN A 48 -17.90 23.26 20.30
N MET A 49 -16.84 24.02 20.51
CA MET A 49 -15.91 23.87 21.62
C MET A 49 -15.89 25.15 22.46
N LEU A 50 -16.11 25.00 23.77
CA LEU A 50 -15.94 26.05 24.77
C LEU A 50 -14.64 25.78 25.53
N THR A 51 -13.71 26.70 25.46
CA THR A 51 -12.45 26.62 26.22
C THR A 51 -12.64 27.04 27.70
N PRO A 52 -11.74 26.64 28.63
CA PRO A 52 -11.74 27.13 30.01
C PRO A 52 -11.67 28.66 30.10
N GLY A 53 -11.11 29.33 29.10
CA GLY A 53 -11.06 30.81 29.02
C GLY A 53 -12.36 31.46 28.54
N GLY A 54 -13.43 30.69 28.31
CA GLY A 54 -14.74 31.20 27.93
C GLY A 54 -14.91 31.51 26.43
N THR A 55 -13.98 31.08 25.61
CA THR A 55 -14.13 31.23 24.13
C THR A 55 -14.89 30.03 23.55
N ILE A 56 -15.98 30.32 22.84
CA ILE A 56 -16.76 29.31 22.10
C ILE A 56 -16.51 29.45 20.60
N SER A 57 -16.27 28.32 19.94
CA SER A 57 -15.99 28.28 18.51
C SER A 57 -16.56 27.01 17.87
N THR A 58 -16.98 27.12 16.62
CA THR A 58 -17.32 25.94 15.81
C THR A 58 -16.04 25.20 15.42
N ILE A 59 -16.00 23.93 15.63
CA ILE A 59 -14.86 23.07 15.30
C ILE A 59 -15.22 21.99 14.27
N VAL A 60 -16.51 21.66 14.11
CA VAL A 60 -17.00 20.72 13.10
C VAL A 60 -18.32 21.23 12.54
N GLY A 61 -18.48 21.16 11.25
CA GLY A 61 -19.73 21.44 10.55
C GLY A 61 -19.81 22.83 9.95
N THR A 62 -20.40 22.94 8.77
CA THR A 62 -20.69 24.21 8.09
C THR A 62 -21.93 24.92 8.63
N GLY A 63 -22.76 24.18 9.41
CA GLY A 63 -24.10 24.62 9.82
C GLY A 63 -25.21 24.25 8.81
N ALA A 64 -24.87 23.76 7.64
CA ALA A 64 -25.84 23.16 6.71
C ALA A 64 -26.13 21.71 7.10
N SER A 65 -27.42 21.32 7.00
CA SER A 65 -27.82 19.93 7.19
C SER A 65 -27.49 19.11 5.95
N GLY A 66 -26.74 18.03 6.09
CA GLY A 66 -26.32 17.15 5.00
C GLY A 66 -25.28 16.14 5.42
N PHE A 67 -24.71 15.46 4.42
CA PHE A 67 -23.61 14.53 4.60
C PHE A 67 -22.52 14.82 3.55
N SER A 68 -21.39 15.32 4.02
CA SER A 68 -20.21 15.57 3.19
C SER A 68 -18.94 15.63 4.04
N GLY A 69 -17.79 15.80 3.38
CA GLY A 69 -16.52 16.19 3.99
C GLY A 69 -15.63 15.05 4.45
N ASP A 70 -16.00 13.76 4.27
CA ASP A 70 -15.14 12.64 4.63
C ASP A 70 -13.76 12.73 3.94
N GLY A 71 -12.69 12.57 4.73
CA GLY A 71 -11.30 12.70 4.29
C GLY A 71 -10.78 14.14 4.21
N GLY A 72 -11.61 15.15 4.52
CA GLY A 72 -11.26 16.56 4.48
C GLY A 72 -11.42 17.27 5.82
N ALA A 73 -11.27 18.60 5.79
CA ALA A 73 -11.36 19.46 6.99
C ALA A 73 -12.75 19.38 7.63
N ALA A 74 -12.80 19.13 8.94
CA ALA A 74 -14.04 18.99 9.71
C ALA A 74 -14.93 20.25 9.66
N LEU A 75 -14.35 21.44 9.56
CA LEU A 75 -15.08 22.70 9.42
C LEU A 75 -15.82 22.84 8.08
N ALA A 76 -15.40 22.09 7.05
CA ALA A 76 -16.03 22.07 5.73
C ALA A 76 -17.07 20.93 5.56
N ALA A 77 -17.22 20.09 6.56
CA ALA A 77 -18.17 18.98 6.54
C ALA A 77 -19.62 19.41 6.78
N GLU A 78 -20.57 18.67 6.27
CA GLU A 78 -21.98 18.76 6.64
C GLU A 78 -22.34 17.64 7.60
N LEU A 79 -23.07 17.99 8.64
CA LEU A 79 -23.66 17.09 9.63
C LEU A 79 -25.19 17.14 9.52
N ASN A 80 -25.88 16.15 10.04
CA ASN A 80 -27.31 16.14 10.12
C ASN A 80 -27.79 15.69 11.51
N VAL A 81 -28.32 16.65 12.28
CA VAL A 81 -28.83 16.42 13.64
C VAL A 81 -27.79 15.69 14.52
N PRO A 82 -26.55 16.19 14.64
CA PRO A 82 -25.56 15.57 15.52
C PRO A 82 -26.07 15.58 16.95
N SER A 83 -26.26 14.39 17.56
CA SER A 83 -26.91 14.30 18.88
C SER A 83 -25.94 13.99 20.04
N ALA A 84 -24.79 13.41 19.76
CA ALA A 84 -23.80 13.07 20.77
C ALA A 84 -22.39 13.36 20.28
N VAL A 85 -21.52 13.66 21.23
CA VAL A 85 -20.09 13.82 21.03
C VAL A 85 -19.35 13.12 22.17
N ALA A 86 -18.22 12.48 21.86
CA ALA A 86 -17.27 11.95 22.82
C ALA A 86 -15.86 12.34 22.41
N VAL A 87 -14.93 12.40 23.35
CA VAL A 87 -13.53 12.75 23.10
C VAL A 87 -12.63 11.71 23.77
N ASP A 88 -11.62 11.22 23.05
CA ASP A 88 -10.64 10.30 23.60
C ASP A 88 -9.48 11.05 24.30
N SER A 89 -8.60 10.29 24.94
CA SER A 89 -7.46 10.85 25.67
C SER A 89 -6.40 11.50 24.78
N VAL A 90 -6.44 11.25 23.46
CA VAL A 90 -5.53 11.84 22.46
C VAL A 90 -6.12 13.14 21.90
N GLY A 91 -7.44 13.33 22.00
CA GLY A 91 -8.16 14.50 21.52
C GLY A 91 -8.95 14.27 20.23
N ASN A 92 -9.11 13.02 19.77
CA ASN A 92 -10.01 12.74 18.65
C ASN A 92 -11.47 12.86 19.13
N LEU A 93 -12.32 13.43 18.29
CA LEU A 93 -13.75 13.57 18.57
C LEU A 93 -14.55 12.50 17.83
N TYR A 94 -15.52 11.93 18.51
CA TYR A 94 -16.48 10.98 17.95
C TYR A 94 -17.87 11.62 17.99
N ILE A 95 -18.56 11.59 16.87
CA ILE A 95 -19.82 12.30 16.67
C ILE A 95 -20.89 11.31 16.21
N ALA A 96 -22.01 11.23 16.94
CA ALA A 96 -23.21 10.58 16.44
C ALA A 96 -23.89 11.54 15.45
N ASP A 97 -23.66 11.32 14.17
CA ASP A 97 -24.28 12.06 13.06
C ASP A 97 -25.65 11.42 12.74
N THR A 98 -26.58 11.65 13.67
CA THR A 98 -27.81 10.88 13.88
C THR A 98 -28.68 10.86 12.66
N GLY A 99 -28.92 12.02 12.04
CA GLY A 99 -29.75 12.14 10.85
C GLY A 99 -29.12 11.53 9.60
N ASN A 100 -27.80 11.27 9.63
CA ASN A 100 -27.07 10.59 8.57
C ASN A 100 -26.85 9.08 8.88
N ASN A 101 -27.34 8.56 10.01
CA ASN A 101 -27.18 7.18 10.42
C ASN A 101 -25.73 6.72 10.46
N ARG A 102 -24.83 7.58 10.93
CA ARG A 102 -23.38 7.36 10.96
C ARG A 102 -22.75 7.77 12.28
N VAL A 103 -21.59 7.19 12.56
CA VAL A 103 -20.65 7.74 13.52
C VAL A 103 -19.46 8.31 12.76
N ARG A 104 -19.15 9.57 13.02
CA ARG A 104 -18.03 10.29 12.41
C ARG A 104 -16.92 10.46 13.44
N MET A 105 -15.68 10.49 12.99
CA MET A 105 -14.51 10.81 13.84
C MET A 105 -13.77 12.00 13.25
N VAL A 106 -13.36 12.92 14.13
CA VAL A 106 -12.46 14.02 13.78
C VAL A 106 -11.13 13.76 14.49
N THR A 107 -10.08 13.67 13.72
CA THR A 107 -8.71 13.49 14.21
C THR A 107 -8.10 14.81 14.68
N THR A 108 -7.03 14.75 15.48
CA THR A 108 -6.38 15.95 16.05
C THR A 108 -5.79 16.89 15.01
N ASP A 109 -5.56 16.42 13.77
CA ASP A 109 -5.17 17.25 12.63
C ASP A 109 -6.35 17.99 11.96
N GLY A 110 -7.59 17.80 12.48
CA GLY A 110 -8.78 18.47 12.04
C GLY A 110 -9.50 17.85 10.84
N ASN A 111 -9.14 16.61 10.44
CA ASN A 111 -9.84 15.90 9.38
C ASN A 111 -10.99 15.05 9.94
N ILE A 112 -12.07 14.93 9.16
CA ILE A 112 -13.26 14.14 9.52
C ILE A 112 -13.39 12.93 8.61
N ALA A 113 -13.87 11.80 9.18
CA ALA A 113 -14.20 10.60 8.44
C ALA A 113 -15.36 9.85 9.08
N THR A 114 -16.12 9.11 8.27
CA THR A 114 -17.07 8.12 8.77
C THR A 114 -16.33 6.90 9.29
N ILE A 115 -16.66 6.45 10.51
CA ILE A 115 -16.05 5.28 11.14
C ILE A 115 -17.04 4.13 11.33
N ALA A 116 -18.33 4.40 11.27
CA ALA A 116 -19.39 3.39 11.29
C ALA A 116 -20.67 3.90 10.64
N GLY A 117 -21.45 2.99 10.10
CA GLY A 117 -22.73 3.26 9.46
C GLY A 117 -22.66 3.40 7.96
N THR A 118 -23.54 2.68 7.23
CA THR A 118 -23.69 2.81 5.78
C THR A 118 -24.40 4.10 5.37
N GLY A 119 -25.18 4.70 6.30
CA GLY A 119 -26.10 5.81 6.06
C GLY A 119 -27.53 5.39 5.88
N ASP A 120 -27.79 4.12 5.62
CA ASP A 120 -29.15 3.57 5.56
C ASP A 120 -29.70 3.39 6.98
N ALA A 121 -30.93 3.87 7.22
CA ALA A 121 -31.64 3.66 8.47
C ALA A 121 -32.13 2.20 8.54
N ALA A 122 -31.28 1.28 8.94
CA ALA A 122 -31.56 -0.15 8.92
C ALA A 122 -30.78 -0.93 9.98
N TYR A 123 -31.11 -2.22 10.09
CA TYR A 123 -30.30 -3.22 10.78
C TYR A 123 -29.95 -4.33 9.80
N ASN A 124 -28.68 -4.57 9.56
CA ASN A 124 -28.17 -5.57 8.63
C ASN A 124 -27.23 -6.59 9.27
N GLY A 125 -27.17 -6.67 10.60
CA GLY A 125 -26.37 -7.65 11.35
C GLY A 125 -25.50 -7.06 12.47
N ASP A 126 -24.80 -7.93 13.20
CA ASP A 126 -23.95 -7.59 14.36
C ASP A 126 -22.47 -7.88 14.14
N SER A 127 -22.08 -8.33 12.95
CA SER A 127 -20.69 -8.68 12.63
C SER A 127 -20.31 -8.14 11.26
N GLY A 128 -19.05 -7.71 11.12
CA GLY A 128 -18.50 -7.17 9.88
C GLY A 128 -17.69 -5.89 10.10
N LEU A 129 -17.26 -5.28 9.02
CA LEU A 129 -16.61 -3.96 9.09
C LEU A 129 -17.64 -2.93 9.52
N ALA A 130 -17.28 -2.02 10.43
CA ALA A 130 -18.18 -1.02 10.95
C ALA A 130 -18.80 -0.12 9.87
N LEU A 131 -18.10 0.08 8.77
CA LEU A 131 -18.57 0.85 7.60
C LEU A 131 -19.63 0.11 6.77
N ASP A 132 -19.71 -1.22 6.87
CA ASP A 132 -20.70 -2.05 6.17
C ASP A 132 -21.93 -2.32 7.04
N ILE A 133 -21.91 -1.88 8.28
CA ILE A 133 -22.98 -2.06 9.24
C ILE A 133 -23.95 -0.87 9.19
N ALA A 134 -25.21 -1.13 8.92
CA ALA A 134 -26.24 -0.10 8.99
C ALA A 134 -26.56 0.26 10.44
N LEU A 135 -26.65 1.55 10.71
CA LEU A 135 -27.13 2.13 11.96
C LEU A 135 -28.49 2.80 11.71
N ASN A 136 -29.27 2.99 12.74
CA ASN A 136 -30.54 3.70 12.65
C ASN A 136 -30.65 4.71 13.79
N MET A 137 -30.56 5.98 13.46
CA MET A 137 -30.62 7.09 14.41
C MET A 137 -29.69 6.88 15.62
N PRO A 138 -28.37 6.71 15.44
CA PRO A 138 -27.43 6.58 16.55
C PRO A 138 -27.54 7.83 17.45
N GLY A 139 -27.94 7.65 18.72
CA GLY A 139 -28.34 8.74 19.58
C GLY A 139 -27.37 9.08 20.70
N GLY A 140 -26.47 8.16 21.06
CA GLY A 140 -25.52 8.35 22.17
C GLY A 140 -24.20 7.68 21.90
N LEU A 141 -23.11 8.25 22.44
CA LEU A 141 -21.75 7.72 22.34
C LEU A 141 -21.11 7.69 23.74
N ALA A 142 -20.30 6.66 23.97
CA ALA A 142 -19.40 6.59 25.11
C ALA A 142 -18.09 5.93 24.67
N LEU A 143 -17.00 6.31 25.32
CA LEU A 143 -15.69 5.68 25.16
C LEU A 143 -15.34 4.92 26.43
N ASP A 144 -14.77 3.74 26.29
CA ASP A 144 -14.18 3.04 27.44
C ASP A 144 -12.67 3.31 27.54
N GLY A 145 -12.06 2.86 28.65
CA GLY A 145 -10.62 3.04 28.88
C GLY A 145 -9.72 2.24 27.92
N GLN A 146 -10.30 1.42 27.05
CA GLN A 146 -9.60 0.65 25.99
C GLN A 146 -9.74 1.32 24.62
N GLY A 147 -10.50 2.44 24.54
CA GLY A 147 -10.75 3.18 23.31
C GLY A 147 -11.88 2.62 22.45
N ASN A 148 -12.65 1.63 22.95
CA ASN A 148 -13.85 1.18 22.24
C ASN A 148 -14.92 2.28 22.24
N VAL A 149 -15.61 2.43 21.11
CA VAL A 149 -16.72 3.37 20.95
C VAL A 149 -18.04 2.61 21.13
N TRP A 150 -18.76 2.93 22.18
CA TRP A 150 -20.08 2.40 22.43
C TRP A 150 -21.12 3.32 21.80
N VAL A 151 -22.01 2.75 21.00
CA VAL A 151 -23.02 3.48 20.22
C VAL A 151 -24.42 3.04 20.67
N ALA A 152 -25.23 3.96 21.11
CA ALA A 152 -26.67 3.72 21.27
C ALA A 152 -27.31 3.79 19.88
N ASP A 153 -27.52 2.65 19.24
CA ASP A 153 -28.16 2.49 17.94
C ASP A 153 -29.70 2.53 18.15
N THR A 154 -30.18 3.75 18.43
CA THR A 154 -31.49 4.02 19.08
C THR A 154 -32.66 3.50 18.25
N GLY A 155 -32.66 3.76 16.93
CA GLY A 155 -33.73 3.30 16.06
C GLY A 155 -33.74 1.79 15.85
N ASN A 156 -32.65 1.09 16.15
CA ASN A 156 -32.55 -0.36 16.14
C ASN A 156 -32.74 -1.01 17.53
N ASN A 157 -32.97 -0.22 18.58
CA ASN A 157 -33.10 -0.68 19.98
C ASN A 157 -31.88 -1.53 20.43
N ARG A 158 -30.67 -1.11 20.08
CA ARG A 158 -29.41 -1.81 20.38
C ARG A 158 -28.37 -0.88 20.95
N VAL A 159 -27.47 -1.44 21.77
CA VAL A 159 -26.19 -0.83 22.09
C VAL A 159 -25.14 -1.62 21.31
N ARG A 160 -24.34 -0.92 20.51
CA ARG A 160 -23.31 -1.51 19.68
C ARG A 160 -21.94 -1.04 20.11
N MET A 161 -20.95 -1.89 19.92
CA MET A 161 -19.57 -1.55 20.21
C MET A 161 -18.78 -1.58 18.90
N LEU A 162 -18.20 -0.44 18.55
CA LEU A 162 -17.03 -0.45 17.71
C LEU A 162 -15.87 -0.80 18.63
N ALA A 163 -15.29 -1.98 18.41
CA ALA A 163 -14.00 -2.27 19.01
C ALA A 163 -13.09 -1.07 18.69
N ALA A 164 -12.33 -0.63 19.69
CA ALA A 164 -11.40 0.47 19.49
C ALA A 164 -10.86 0.33 18.09
N ILE A 165 -11.12 1.34 17.23
CA ILE A 165 -10.17 1.55 16.16
C ILE A 165 -8.91 1.67 17.00
N GLN A 166 -8.17 0.59 17.09
CA GLN A 166 -6.79 0.72 17.38
C GLN A 166 -6.36 1.71 16.29
N THR A 167 -6.55 3.06 16.50
CA THR A 167 -5.45 3.89 16.16
C THR A 167 -4.37 3.19 16.91
N VAL A 168 -3.77 2.25 16.23
CA VAL A 168 -2.45 1.90 16.55
C VAL A 168 -1.87 3.29 16.72
N VAL A 169 -1.79 3.76 17.98
CA VAL A 169 -0.67 4.60 18.36
C VAL A 169 0.41 3.70 17.84
N THR A 170 0.82 3.95 16.59
CA THR A 170 1.89 3.20 16.00
C THR A 170 2.97 3.45 17.01
N PRO A 171 3.29 2.45 17.85
CA PRO A 171 4.54 2.50 18.58
C PRO A 171 5.49 2.87 17.46
N PRO A 172 6.42 3.84 17.61
CA PRO A 172 7.20 4.43 16.53
C PRO A 172 7.45 3.31 15.56
N PRO A 173 7.06 3.42 14.30
CA PRO A 173 6.54 2.38 13.43
C PRO A 173 7.25 1.08 13.77
N GLN A 174 6.54 0.11 14.38
CA GLN A 174 7.11 -1.22 14.51
C GLN A 174 7.18 -1.65 13.07
N TYR A 175 8.33 -1.31 12.47
CA TYR A 175 8.65 -1.74 11.13
C TYR A 175 8.45 -3.23 11.12
N VAL A 176 7.53 -3.69 10.30
CA VAL A 176 7.36 -5.12 10.05
C VAL A 176 8.69 -5.57 9.50
N ASP A 177 9.28 -6.58 10.09
CA ASP A 177 10.48 -7.18 9.53
C ASP A 177 10.15 -7.64 8.12
N VAL A 178 10.82 -7.05 7.14
CA VAL A 178 10.68 -7.43 5.75
C VAL A 178 12.01 -7.99 5.24
N ALA A 179 11.91 -9.07 4.48
CA ALA A 179 13.03 -9.64 3.75
C ALA A 179 12.91 -9.27 2.28
N LEU A 180 14.01 -8.87 1.68
CA LEU A 180 14.12 -8.57 0.26
C LEU A 180 14.88 -9.69 -0.44
N ALA A 181 14.39 -10.09 -1.60
CA ALA A 181 15.06 -11.07 -2.43
C ALA A 181 14.92 -10.71 -3.92
N ASN A 182 15.91 -11.03 -4.72
CA ASN A 182 15.78 -11.05 -6.18
C ASN A 182 14.65 -12.03 -6.56
N ALA A 183 13.70 -11.61 -7.41
CA ALA A 183 12.50 -12.42 -7.69
C ALA A 183 12.78 -13.72 -8.46
N ALA A 184 13.92 -13.81 -9.17
CA ALA A 184 14.30 -15.00 -9.90
C ALA A 184 15.06 -16.01 -9.03
N SER A 185 16.00 -15.55 -8.20
CA SER A 185 16.83 -16.43 -7.35
C SER A 185 16.26 -16.69 -5.97
N LEU A 186 15.35 -15.84 -5.50
CA LEU A 186 14.86 -15.76 -4.10
C LEU A 186 15.98 -15.59 -3.06
N LEU A 187 17.17 -15.20 -3.48
CA LEU A 187 18.28 -14.90 -2.58
C LEU A 187 18.26 -13.43 -2.15
N PRO A 188 18.55 -13.16 -0.89
CA PRO A 188 18.74 -11.80 -0.43
C PRO A 188 20.01 -11.20 -1.03
N GLY A 189 20.01 -9.89 -1.25
CA GLY A 189 21.18 -9.21 -1.82
C GLY A 189 20.90 -7.74 -2.14
N PRO A 190 21.88 -7.06 -2.75
CA PRO A 190 21.68 -5.74 -3.29
C PRO A 190 20.68 -5.78 -4.44
N LEU A 191 20.04 -4.65 -4.74
CA LEU A 191 19.14 -4.51 -5.87
C LEU A 191 19.82 -3.76 -7.02
N ALA A 192 19.41 -4.05 -8.26
CA ALA A 192 19.88 -3.34 -9.44
C ALA A 192 18.74 -2.56 -10.13
N PRO A 193 19.02 -1.46 -10.85
CA PRO A 193 18.01 -0.77 -11.64
C PRO A 193 17.30 -1.73 -12.60
N GLY A 194 15.98 -1.61 -12.71
CA GLY A 194 15.15 -2.49 -13.56
C GLY A 194 14.84 -3.88 -12.98
N GLU A 195 15.55 -4.32 -11.94
CA GLU A 195 15.39 -5.64 -11.32
C GLU A 195 13.99 -5.87 -10.76
N ILE A 196 13.41 -7.04 -11.05
CA ILE A 196 12.22 -7.52 -10.36
C ILE A 196 12.66 -8.15 -9.03
N PHE A 197 12.10 -7.68 -7.94
CA PHE A 197 12.40 -8.18 -6.61
C PHE A 197 11.12 -8.48 -5.81
N SER A 198 11.27 -9.30 -4.78
CA SER A 198 10.21 -9.67 -3.86
C SER A 198 10.47 -9.11 -2.46
N ILE A 199 9.42 -8.63 -1.81
CA ILE A 199 9.41 -8.26 -0.40
C ILE A 199 8.54 -9.29 0.31
N PHE A 200 9.08 -9.93 1.34
CA PHE A 200 8.35 -10.85 2.21
C PHE A 200 8.21 -10.23 3.59
N GLY A 201 7.03 -10.34 4.19
CA GLY A 201 6.73 -9.80 5.51
C GLY A 201 5.35 -10.25 5.97
N LEU A 202 4.86 -9.76 7.10
CA LEU A 202 3.52 -10.05 7.59
C LEU A 202 2.71 -8.75 7.65
N GLY A 203 1.49 -8.76 7.11
CA GLY A 203 0.61 -7.58 7.13
C GLY A 203 1.07 -6.43 6.22
N ILE A 204 1.92 -6.72 5.21
CA ILE A 204 2.49 -5.70 4.31
C ILE A 204 1.57 -5.33 3.14
N GLY A 205 0.40 -5.95 3.03
CA GLY A 205 -0.55 -5.73 1.95
C GLY A 205 -1.92 -6.33 2.25
N PRO A 206 -2.83 -6.37 1.27
CA PRO A 206 -4.18 -6.90 1.43
C PRO A 206 -4.18 -8.42 1.66
N ASP A 207 -5.18 -8.93 2.39
CA ASP A 207 -5.35 -10.37 2.62
C ASP A 207 -5.62 -11.14 1.33
N THR A 208 -6.39 -10.54 0.43
CA THR A 208 -6.63 -11.08 -0.91
C THR A 208 -5.57 -10.58 -1.88
N ALA A 209 -4.94 -11.51 -2.57
CA ALA A 209 -3.91 -11.21 -3.56
C ALA A 209 -4.43 -10.30 -4.69
N VAL A 210 -3.66 -9.30 -5.03
CA VAL A 210 -3.94 -8.39 -6.14
C VAL A 210 -2.77 -8.43 -7.12
N SER A 211 -3.07 -8.65 -8.40
CA SER A 211 -2.07 -8.64 -9.48
C SER A 211 -1.99 -7.28 -10.15
N GLY A 212 -0.80 -6.88 -10.53
CA GLY A 212 -0.54 -5.66 -11.29
C GLY A 212 -1.24 -5.68 -12.65
N VAL A 213 -1.74 -4.52 -13.05
CA VAL A 213 -2.36 -4.32 -14.36
C VAL A 213 -1.64 -3.21 -15.10
N PHE A 214 -1.54 -3.38 -16.41
CA PHE A 214 -1.02 -2.33 -17.28
C PHE A 214 -2.13 -1.30 -17.55
N ASN A 215 -1.78 -0.04 -17.47
CA ASN A 215 -2.64 1.05 -17.91
C ASN A 215 -2.65 1.17 -19.45
N ALA A 216 -3.44 2.11 -19.98
CA ALA A 216 -3.57 2.33 -21.44
C ALA A 216 -2.25 2.74 -22.13
N SER A 217 -1.26 3.24 -21.37
CA SER A 217 0.08 3.58 -21.90
C SER A 217 1.07 2.41 -21.82
N GLY A 218 0.65 1.22 -21.36
CA GLY A 218 1.52 0.05 -21.20
C GLY A 218 2.42 0.12 -19.96
N ALA A 219 2.11 0.96 -18.99
CA ALA A 219 2.86 1.06 -17.74
C ALA A 219 2.13 0.33 -16.59
N LEU A 220 2.90 -0.37 -15.74
CA LEU A 220 2.41 -0.96 -14.50
C LEU A 220 2.06 0.12 -13.47
N SER A 221 1.03 -0.14 -12.68
CA SER A 221 0.65 0.72 -11.56
C SER A 221 1.74 0.74 -10.48
N THR A 222 1.97 1.89 -9.88
CA THR A 222 2.84 2.08 -8.71
C THR A 222 2.06 2.01 -7.39
N ALA A 223 0.75 1.77 -7.45
CA ALA A 223 -0.11 1.52 -6.30
C ALA A 223 -1.01 0.31 -6.60
N LEU A 224 -1.08 -0.65 -5.69
CA LEU A 224 -1.78 -1.92 -5.91
C LEU A 224 -2.39 -2.42 -4.60
N GLY A 225 -3.71 -2.55 -4.53
CA GLY A 225 -4.41 -3.01 -3.33
C GLY A 225 -4.12 -2.17 -2.07
N GLY A 226 -3.89 -0.86 -2.22
CA GLY A 226 -3.51 0.04 -1.13
C GLY A 226 -2.02 0.02 -0.77
N VAL A 227 -1.21 -0.78 -1.49
CA VAL A 227 0.25 -0.88 -1.29
C VAL A 227 0.98 0.07 -2.23
N GLN A 228 2.04 0.70 -1.72
CA GLN A 228 3.08 1.41 -2.48
C GLN A 228 4.46 0.99 -1.97
N VAL A 229 5.43 0.91 -2.86
CA VAL A 229 6.85 0.73 -2.52
C VAL A 229 7.61 1.94 -3.07
N LEU A 230 8.40 2.59 -2.23
CA LEU A 230 9.10 3.82 -2.59
C LEU A 230 10.61 3.63 -2.44
N PHE A 231 11.39 4.12 -3.39
CA PHE A 231 12.85 4.23 -3.33
C PHE A 231 13.23 5.72 -3.31
N ASN A 232 13.74 6.24 -2.19
CA ASN A 232 14.03 7.68 -2.04
C ASN A 232 12.83 8.55 -2.48
N ALA A 233 11.59 8.15 -2.08
CA ALA A 233 10.32 8.73 -2.50
C ALA A 233 9.90 8.50 -3.98
N ILE A 234 10.69 7.79 -4.80
CA ILE A 234 10.32 7.40 -6.16
C ILE A 234 9.48 6.12 -6.10
N PRO A 235 8.26 6.12 -6.64
CA PRO A 235 7.38 4.94 -6.54
C PRO A 235 7.81 3.83 -7.50
N ALA A 236 7.90 2.61 -6.97
CA ALA A 236 8.19 1.39 -7.70
C ALA A 236 6.93 0.80 -8.36
N PRO A 237 7.00 0.30 -9.59
CA PRO A 237 5.91 -0.46 -10.22
C PRO A 237 5.67 -1.78 -9.51
N LEU A 238 4.40 -2.17 -9.36
CA LEU A 238 4.00 -3.35 -8.61
C LEU A 238 3.40 -4.42 -9.52
N PHE A 239 3.92 -5.64 -9.44
CA PHE A 239 3.39 -6.82 -10.14
C PHE A 239 2.37 -7.59 -9.31
N TYR A 240 2.53 -7.56 -7.97
CA TYR A 240 1.75 -8.35 -7.04
C TYR A 240 1.78 -7.73 -5.65
N ALA A 241 0.67 -7.81 -4.94
CA ALA A 241 0.57 -7.40 -3.55
C ALA A 241 -0.38 -8.32 -2.78
N GLN A 242 0.09 -8.82 -1.64
CA GLN A 242 -0.65 -9.59 -0.66
C GLN A 242 -0.09 -9.33 0.74
N SER A 243 -0.78 -9.80 1.77
CA SER A 243 -0.41 -9.56 3.17
C SER A 243 0.97 -10.09 3.57
N ASN A 244 1.55 -11.02 2.80
CA ASN A 244 2.84 -11.65 3.07
C ASN A 244 3.88 -11.50 1.96
N GLN A 245 3.51 -10.93 0.81
CA GLN A 245 4.41 -10.78 -0.34
C GLN A 245 4.03 -9.59 -1.22
N ILE A 246 5.04 -8.85 -1.65
CA ILE A 246 4.93 -7.82 -2.68
C ILE A 246 6.02 -8.10 -3.73
N ASN A 247 5.66 -8.05 -5.04
CA ASN A 247 6.64 -8.10 -6.12
C ASN A 247 6.64 -6.75 -6.84
N ALA A 248 7.84 -6.17 -7.00
CA ALA A 248 8.01 -4.84 -7.56
C ALA A 248 9.23 -4.78 -8.49
N GLN A 249 9.31 -3.72 -9.28
CA GLN A 249 10.52 -3.38 -10.06
C GLN A 249 11.31 -2.28 -9.35
N THR A 250 12.61 -2.44 -9.23
CA THR A 250 13.51 -1.37 -8.81
C THR A 250 13.51 -0.26 -9.87
N PRO A 251 13.22 1.00 -9.50
CA PRO A 251 13.21 2.09 -10.47
C PRO A 251 14.55 2.28 -11.19
N TYR A 252 14.54 2.54 -12.49
CA TYR A 252 15.75 2.82 -13.27
C TYR A 252 16.44 4.11 -12.83
N GLU A 253 15.71 5.01 -12.17
CA GLU A 253 16.22 6.24 -11.54
C GLU A 253 17.20 5.98 -10.41
N MET A 254 17.31 4.72 -9.95
CA MET A 254 18.31 4.29 -8.96
C MET A 254 19.70 4.07 -9.57
N ALA A 255 19.85 4.16 -10.89
CA ALA A 255 21.14 3.97 -11.55
C ALA A 255 22.22 4.93 -11.05
N GLY A 256 23.42 4.40 -10.80
CA GLY A 256 24.56 5.15 -10.31
C GLY A 256 24.52 5.47 -8.79
N GLN A 257 23.48 5.05 -8.09
CA GLN A 257 23.41 5.12 -6.63
C GLN A 257 23.96 3.83 -6.00
N THR A 258 24.57 3.93 -4.81
CA THR A 258 25.09 2.77 -4.07
C THR A 258 24.14 2.27 -2.99
N SER A 259 23.12 3.08 -2.68
CA SER A 259 22.06 2.72 -1.73
C SER A 259 20.83 3.59 -1.91
N ALA A 260 19.68 3.11 -1.43
CA ALA A 260 18.44 3.85 -1.39
C ALA A 260 17.65 3.53 -0.11
N GLN A 261 16.84 4.48 0.35
CA GLN A 261 15.82 4.21 1.35
C GLN A 261 14.62 3.57 0.67
N LEU A 262 14.38 2.30 0.96
CA LEU A 262 13.16 1.60 0.55
C LEU A 262 12.10 1.75 1.64
N GLN A 263 10.88 2.12 1.25
CA GLN A 263 9.73 2.21 2.14
C GLN A 263 8.59 1.35 1.59
N VAL A 264 7.94 0.59 2.46
CA VAL A 264 6.69 -0.11 2.17
C VAL A 264 5.56 0.67 2.85
N VAL A 265 4.61 1.12 2.06
CA VAL A 265 3.43 1.87 2.53
C VAL A 265 2.20 1.04 2.22
N TYR A 266 1.33 0.83 3.21
CA TYR A 266 0.04 0.17 3.03
C TYR A 266 -1.07 1.03 3.64
N GLN A 267 -2.11 1.33 2.85
CA GLN A 267 -3.21 2.21 3.23
C GLN A 267 -2.76 3.57 3.80
N GLY A 268 -1.69 4.14 3.21
CA GLY A 268 -1.12 5.42 3.62
C GLY A 268 -0.19 5.37 4.85
N VAL A 269 -0.02 4.19 5.47
CA VAL A 269 0.87 4.00 6.63
C VAL A 269 2.19 3.38 6.17
N THR A 270 3.33 3.97 6.56
CA THR A 270 4.65 3.37 6.32
C THR A 270 4.87 2.21 7.29
N LEU A 271 4.87 0.98 6.77
CA LEU A 271 5.02 -0.26 7.54
C LEU A 271 6.48 -0.70 7.67
N ALA A 272 7.32 -0.38 6.69
CA ALA A 272 8.74 -0.66 6.72
C ALA A 272 9.53 0.47 6.08
N ALA A 273 10.72 0.76 6.62
CA ALA A 273 11.68 1.67 6.04
C ALA A 273 13.08 1.12 6.29
N LEU A 274 13.80 0.77 5.23
CA LEU A 274 15.12 0.16 5.34
C LEU A 274 16.07 0.73 4.30
N GLN A 275 17.36 0.73 4.63
CA GLN A 275 18.41 1.09 3.70
C GLN A 275 18.78 -0.15 2.88
N VAL A 276 18.62 -0.08 1.56
CA VAL A 276 18.99 -1.16 0.64
C VAL A 276 20.26 -0.79 -0.11
N ALA A 277 21.17 -1.76 -0.26
CA ALA A 277 22.33 -1.59 -1.12
C ALA A 277 21.93 -1.68 -2.59
N LEU A 278 22.55 -0.87 -3.43
CA LEU A 278 22.34 -0.87 -4.88
C LEU A 278 23.64 -1.22 -5.62
N VAL A 279 23.51 -1.93 -6.72
CA VAL A 279 24.60 -2.32 -7.62
C VAL A 279 24.20 -2.06 -9.07
N ASP A 280 25.18 -2.03 -9.99
CA ASP A 280 24.93 -1.75 -11.39
C ASP A 280 24.15 -2.88 -12.08
N ALA A 281 24.33 -4.13 -11.65
CA ALA A 281 23.55 -5.29 -12.11
C ALA A 281 23.51 -6.38 -11.01
N ASN A 282 22.44 -7.17 -10.99
CA ASN A 282 22.25 -8.31 -10.07
C ASN A 282 21.53 -9.44 -10.82
N PRO A 283 22.18 -10.04 -11.86
CA PRO A 283 21.51 -10.96 -12.76
C PRO A 283 21.11 -12.26 -12.06
N ALA A 284 19.87 -12.70 -12.27
CA ALA A 284 19.39 -14.00 -11.87
C ALA A 284 18.45 -14.59 -12.92
N LEU A 285 18.63 -15.87 -13.23
CA LEU A 285 17.77 -16.62 -14.14
C LEU A 285 16.53 -17.11 -13.41
N PHE A 286 15.36 -16.96 -14.02
CA PHE A 286 14.14 -17.58 -13.52
C PHE A 286 14.23 -19.09 -13.66
N THR A 287 13.73 -19.82 -12.66
CA THR A 287 13.78 -21.28 -12.59
C THR A 287 12.39 -21.86 -12.40
N LEU A 288 12.21 -23.14 -12.77
CA LEU A 288 10.96 -23.87 -12.54
C LEU A 288 10.75 -24.22 -11.05
N ASN A 289 11.82 -24.19 -10.25
CA ASN A 289 11.82 -24.62 -8.84
C ASN A 289 12.27 -23.48 -7.90
N TYR A 290 11.72 -22.28 -8.06
CA TYR A 290 11.90 -21.15 -7.13
C TYR A 290 13.38 -20.87 -6.79
N GLY A 291 14.17 -20.52 -7.78
CA GLY A 291 15.55 -20.04 -7.60
C GLY A 291 16.65 -21.10 -7.71
N THR A 292 16.29 -22.39 -7.92
CA THR A 292 17.25 -23.48 -8.08
C THR A 292 16.82 -24.47 -9.18
N GLY A 293 17.76 -25.30 -9.67
CA GLY A 293 17.47 -26.34 -10.66
C GLY A 293 17.26 -25.76 -12.07
N ASN A 294 16.34 -26.35 -12.83
CA ASN A 294 16.19 -26.03 -14.25
C ASN A 294 15.69 -24.59 -14.45
N ALA A 295 16.43 -23.82 -15.23
CA ALA A 295 16.03 -22.49 -15.68
C ALA A 295 14.71 -22.55 -16.48
N VAL A 296 13.94 -21.47 -16.46
CA VAL A 296 12.81 -21.27 -17.38
C VAL A 296 13.41 -21.00 -18.77
N VAL A 297 13.40 -22.01 -19.60
CA VAL A 297 13.98 -21.98 -20.94
C VAL A 297 12.97 -22.48 -21.97
N VAL A 298 12.88 -21.78 -23.10
CA VAL A 298 12.10 -22.21 -24.25
C VAL A 298 13.06 -22.71 -25.34
N ASN A 299 12.89 -23.94 -25.78
CA ASN A 299 13.65 -24.56 -26.85
C ASN A 299 13.31 -23.93 -28.22
N GLN A 300 14.11 -24.18 -29.21
CA GLN A 300 13.90 -23.64 -30.56
C GLN A 300 12.57 -24.03 -31.21
N ASP A 301 11.98 -25.17 -30.81
CA ASP A 301 10.67 -25.64 -31.28
C ASP A 301 9.50 -25.07 -30.51
N GLY A 302 9.76 -24.22 -29.51
CA GLY A 302 8.76 -23.62 -28.65
C GLY A 302 8.36 -24.45 -27.41
N SER A 303 8.94 -25.63 -27.23
CA SER A 303 8.72 -26.45 -26.04
C SER A 303 9.46 -25.88 -24.80
N ILE A 304 8.97 -26.16 -23.60
CA ILE A 304 9.69 -25.84 -22.37
C ILE A 304 10.81 -26.87 -22.18
N ASN A 305 12.03 -26.38 -21.94
CA ASN A 305 13.20 -27.20 -21.69
C ASN A 305 13.04 -28.02 -20.40
N SER A 306 13.35 -29.30 -20.47
CA SER A 306 13.32 -30.25 -19.37
C SER A 306 14.10 -31.52 -19.76
N ASP A 307 14.28 -32.43 -18.80
CA ASP A 307 14.90 -33.74 -19.07
C ASP A 307 14.16 -34.56 -20.13
N GLN A 308 12.86 -34.29 -20.30
CA GLN A 308 12.04 -34.98 -21.33
C GLN A 308 12.01 -34.22 -22.66
N ASN A 309 12.40 -32.95 -22.65
CA ASN A 309 12.54 -32.11 -23.86
C ASN A 309 13.86 -31.32 -23.79
N PRO A 310 15.01 -32.00 -23.85
CA PRO A 310 16.30 -31.32 -23.78
C PRO A 310 16.55 -30.48 -25.02
N ALA A 311 17.38 -29.44 -24.89
CA ALA A 311 17.81 -28.63 -26.02
C ALA A 311 18.89 -29.36 -26.83
N LEU A 312 18.77 -29.36 -28.14
CA LEU A 312 19.81 -29.88 -29.03
C LEU A 312 21.03 -28.98 -29.02
N ARG A 313 22.24 -29.57 -29.04
CA ARG A 313 23.47 -28.79 -29.27
C ARG A 313 23.39 -28.05 -30.60
N GLY A 314 23.76 -26.78 -30.58
CA GLY A 314 23.67 -25.90 -31.71
C GLY A 314 22.30 -25.25 -31.95
N SER A 315 21.25 -25.73 -31.28
CA SER A 315 19.93 -25.08 -31.33
C SER A 315 19.92 -23.75 -30.55
N ILE A 316 18.92 -22.94 -30.83
CA ILE A 316 18.69 -21.68 -30.10
C ILE A 316 17.76 -21.94 -28.94
N VAL A 317 18.10 -21.40 -27.79
CA VAL A 317 17.26 -21.40 -26.57
C VAL A 317 16.99 -19.98 -26.13
N VAL A 318 15.81 -19.77 -25.52
CA VAL A 318 15.39 -18.50 -24.93
C VAL A 318 15.36 -18.65 -23.41
N LEU A 319 16.19 -17.89 -22.72
CA LEU A 319 16.24 -17.85 -21.26
C LEU A 319 15.64 -16.54 -20.76
N TYR A 320 15.08 -16.57 -19.56
CA TYR A 320 14.53 -15.38 -18.90
C TYR A 320 15.26 -15.11 -17.60
N ALA A 321 15.54 -13.82 -17.38
CA ALA A 321 16.29 -13.32 -16.22
C ALA A 321 15.72 -11.97 -15.73
N THR A 322 16.24 -11.48 -14.62
CA THR A 322 16.06 -10.10 -14.15
C THR A 322 17.39 -9.58 -13.61
N GLY A 323 17.47 -8.29 -13.29
CA GLY A 323 18.66 -7.68 -12.69
C GLY A 323 19.75 -7.31 -13.70
N GLU A 324 19.38 -7.01 -14.93
CA GLU A 324 20.27 -6.59 -16.01
C GLU A 324 20.93 -5.21 -15.77
N GLY A 325 20.38 -4.42 -14.85
CA GLY A 325 20.86 -3.07 -14.60
C GLY A 325 20.39 -2.05 -15.63
N GLN A 326 21.14 -0.96 -15.76
CA GLN A 326 20.81 0.09 -16.72
C GLN A 326 20.89 -0.41 -18.17
N THR A 327 19.96 0.06 -19.01
CA THR A 327 19.83 -0.35 -20.40
C THR A 327 20.10 0.78 -21.40
N SER A 328 20.30 0.40 -22.66
CA SER A 328 20.42 1.31 -23.82
C SER A 328 19.54 0.79 -24.97
N PRO A 329 18.53 1.54 -25.45
CA PRO A 329 18.03 2.80 -24.88
C PRO A 329 17.73 2.69 -23.39
N ALA A 330 17.73 3.83 -22.67
CA ALA A 330 17.47 3.84 -21.25
C ALA A 330 16.07 3.24 -20.95
N GLY A 331 16.03 2.29 -20.02
CA GLY A 331 14.79 1.69 -19.54
C GLY A 331 13.91 2.74 -18.87
N VAL A 332 12.60 2.55 -18.98
CA VAL A 332 11.60 3.42 -18.34
C VAL A 332 10.89 2.64 -17.27
N THR A 333 10.97 3.12 -16.04
CA THR A 333 10.38 2.48 -14.85
C THR A 333 8.90 2.14 -15.06
N GLY A 334 8.57 0.85 -14.92
CA GLY A 334 7.23 0.32 -15.07
C GLY A 334 6.69 0.21 -16.49
N GLN A 335 7.42 0.65 -17.50
CA GLN A 335 6.98 0.61 -18.89
C GLN A 335 7.29 -0.76 -19.50
N ALA A 336 6.32 -1.36 -20.19
CA ALA A 336 6.55 -2.57 -20.97
C ALA A 336 7.51 -2.30 -22.13
N ALA A 337 8.47 -3.21 -22.34
CA ALA A 337 9.50 -3.07 -23.38
C ALA A 337 8.88 -3.06 -24.79
N ALA A 338 9.29 -2.07 -25.58
CA ALA A 338 8.90 -1.89 -26.98
C ALA A 338 10.15 -1.67 -27.85
N ALA A 339 10.00 -1.91 -29.16
CA ALA A 339 11.11 -1.74 -30.08
C ALA A 339 11.52 -0.24 -30.24
N PRO A 340 12.82 0.08 -30.31
CA PRO A 340 13.95 -0.84 -30.20
C PRO A 340 14.11 -1.33 -28.77
N PHE A 341 14.16 -2.64 -28.58
CA PHE A 341 14.18 -3.25 -27.24
C PHE A 341 15.45 -2.84 -26.48
N PRO A 342 15.32 -2.29 -25.26
CA PRO A 342 16.46 -1.93 -24.44
C PRO A 342 17.34 -3.15 -24.12
N GLY A 343 18.65 -2.99 -24.19
CA GLY A 343 19.60 -4.02 -23.79
C GLY A 343 20.54 -3.52 -22.71
N PRO A 344 21.11 -4.41 -21.87
CA PRO A 344 22.02 -4.02 -20.81
C PRO A 344 23.20 -3.18 -21.31
N VAL A 345 23.53 -2.11 -20.59
CA VAL A 345 24.74 -1.30 -20.86
C VAL A 345 26.00 -2.12 -20.59
N LEU A 346 25.97 -2.95 -19.56
CA LEU A 346 27.06 -3.86 -19.24
C LEU A 346 27.02 -5.09 -20.16
N LYS A 347 28.22 -5.59 -20.53
CA LYS A 347 28.34 -6.74 -21.42
C LYS A 347 27.69 -7.98 -20.81
N VAL A 348 26.80 -8.63 -21.58
CA VAL A 348 26.19 -9.90 -21.20
C VAL A 348 27.05 -11.06 -21.71
N SER A 349 27.22 -12.08 -20.88
CA SER A 349 27.81 -13.35 -21.26
C SER A 349 27.08 -14.51 -20.61
N LEU A 350 27.03 -15.65 -21.31
CA LEU A 350 26.37 -16.87 -20.86
C LEU A 350 27.31 -18.04 -21.06
N THR A 351 27.41 -18.91 -20.06
CA THR A 351 28.14 -20.18 -20.21
C THR A 351 27.22 -21.35 -19.88
N MET A 352 27.38 -22.47 -20.58
CA MET A 352 26.73 -23.76 -20.33
C MET A 352 27.81 -24.79 -20.09
N ALA A 353 27.81 -25.41 -18.90
CA ALA A 353 28.92 -26.28 -18.43
C ALA A 353 30.30 -25.60 -18.53
N GLY A 354 30.37 -24.28 -18.30
CA GLY A 354 31.60 -23.50 -18.43
C GLY A 354 32.01 -23.16 -19.90
N VAL A 355 31.29 -23.66 -20.91
CA VAL A 355 31.53 -23.33 -22.32
C VAL A 355 30.74 -22.09 -22.72
N PRO A 356 31.36 -21.05 -23.28
CA PRO A 356 30.63 -19.85 -23.70
C PRO A 356 29.57 -20.16 -24.77
N ALA A 357 28.37 -19.67 -24.54
CA ALA A 357 27.26 -19.69 -25.49
C ALA A 357 27.31 -18.45 -26.39
N ASN A 358 26.97 -18.62 -27.67
CA ASN A 358 26.83 -17.49 -28.59
C ASN A 358 25.48 -16.80 -28.34
N ILE A 359 25.51 -15.57 -27.82
CA ILE A 359 24.31 -14.77 -27.56
C ILE A 359 23.89 -14.05 -28.85
N LEU A 360 22.67 -14.29 -29.28
CA LEU A 360 22.06 -13.68 -30.48
C LEU A 360 21.24 -12.44 -30.11
N PHE A 361 20.68 -12.42 -28.89
CA PHE A 361 19.93 -11.30 -28.30
C PHE A 361 20.06 -11.33 -26.79
N ALA A 362 20.21 -10.16 -26.20
CA ALA A 362 20.08 -9.95 -24.74
C ALA A 362 19.52 -8.57 -24.51
N GLY A 363 18.34 -8.49 -23.93
CA GLY A 363 17.64 -7.24 -23.66
C GLY A 363 16.30 -7.48 -23.01
N GLU A 364 15.55 -6.41 -22.76
CA GLU A 364 14.22 -6.50 -22.18
C GLU A 364 13.28 -7.33 -23.07
N ALA A 365 12.52 -8.22 -22.44
CA ALA A 365 11.57 -9.09 -23.13
C ALA A 365 10.39 -8.26 -23.68
N PRO A 366 10.01 -8.45 -24.96
CA PRO A 366 8.94 -7.69 -25.61
C PRO A 366 7.62 -7.75 -24.83
N GLY A 367 7.07 -6.60 -24.48
CA GLY A 367 5.78 -6.49 -23.76
C GLY A 367 5.85 -6.79 -22.25
N PHE A 368 7.03 -6.98 -21.68
CA PHE A 368 7.24 -7.21 -20.25
C PHE A 368 7.99 -6.03 -19.61
N VAL A 369 7.95 -5.94 -18.29
CA VAL A 369 8.63 -4.95 -17.48
C VAL A 369 9.70 -5.65 -16.63
N GLY A 370 10.96 -5.19 -16.68
CA GLY A 370 12.07 -5.70 -15.86
C GLY A 370 12.42 -7.16 -16.11
N LEU A 371 11.87 -7.77 -17.17
CA LEU A 371 12.19 -9.13 -17.59
C LEU A 371 13.21 -9.07 -18.73
N MET A 372 14.39 -9.63 -18.50
CA MET A 372 15.43 -9.79 -19.51
C MET A 372 15.22 -11.09 -20.27
N GLN A 373 15.27 -11.03 -21.59
CA GLN A 373 15.30 -12.19 -22.50
C GLN A 373 16.70 -12.38 -23.08
N ILE A 374 17.19 -13.61 -23.07
CA ILE A 374 18.47 -13.99 -23.66
C ILE A 374 18.20 -15.09 -24.70
N ASN A 375 18.46 -14.80 -25.99
CA ASN A 375 18.45 -15.81 -27.05
C ASN A 375 19.89 -16.26 -27.27
N ALA A 376 20.20 -17.50 -26.96
CA ALA A 376 21.55 -18.04 -27.04
C ALA A 376 21.58 -19.37 -27.79
N GLN A 377 22.67 -19.61 -28.47
CA GLN A 377 22.93 -20.89 -29.14
C GLN A 377 23.60 -21.83 -28.13
N VAL A 378 23.04 -23.03 -27.95
CA VAL A 378 23.65 -24.10 -27.16
C VAL A 378 25.01 -24.46 -27.78
N PRO A 379 26.11 -24.47 -27.02
CA PRO A 379 27.43 -24.75 -27.56
C PRO A 379 27.51 -26.09 -28.28
N THR A 380 28.19 -26.15 -29.43
CA THR A 380 28.43 -27.37 -30.20
C THR A 380 29.72 -28.09 -29.80
N GLY A 381 30.58 -27.46 -28.97
CA GLY A 381 31.81 -28.05 -28.43
C GLY A 381 31.52 -29.20 -27.46
N PHE A 382 32.56 -29.66 -26.73
CA PHE A 382 32.38 -30.74 -25.75
C PHE A 382 31.54 -30.26 -24.58
N VAL A 383 30.24 -30.51 -24.70
CA VAL A 383 29.21 -30.27 -23.67
C VAL A 383 28.57 -31.65 -23.43
N PRO A 384 28.67 -32.26 -22.27
CA PRO A 384 28.02 -33.56 -22.01
C PRO A 384 26.50 -33.43 -22.14
N PRO A 385 25.78 -34.52 -22.44
CA PRO A 385 24.32 -34.52 -22.34
C PRO A 385 23.89 -34.49 -20.87
N GLY A 386 22.69 -33.99 -20.61
CA GLY A 386 22.08 -33.93 -19.24
C GLY A 386 21.88 -32.50 -18.75
N ASP A 387 21.68 -32.36 -17.45
CA ASP A 387 21.49 -31.05 -16.79
C ASP A 387 22.81 -30.30 -16.65
N LEU A 388 22.99 -29.30 -17.47
CA LEU A 388 24.20 -28.52 -17.53
C LEU A 388 24.10 -27.25 -16.70
N PRO A 389 25.13 -26.96 -15.86
CA PRO A 389 25.18 -25.68 -15.15
C PRO A 389 25.17 -24.50 -16.15
N VAL A 390 24.29 -23.53 -15.89
CA VAL A 390 24.20 -22.27 -16.62
C VAL A 390 24.60 -21.12 -15.74
N VAL A 391 25.49 -20.26 -16.23
CA VAL A 391 25.88 -19.03 -15.55
C VAL A 391 25.68 -17.87 -16.50
N LEU A 392 24.81 -16.94 -16.08
CA LEU A 392 24.62 -15.64 -16.72
C LEU A 392 25.52 -14.61 -16.03
N ALA A 393 26.23 -13.79 -16.79
CA ALA A 393 26.96 -12.66 -16.24
C ALA A 393 26.60 -11.38 -16.99
N VAL A 394 26.48 -10.28 -16.23
CA VAL A 394 26.27 -8.92 -16.71
C VAL A 394 27.40 -8.05 -16.14
N GLY A 395 28.35 -7.68 -16.98
CA GLY A 395 29.61 -7.09 -16.52
C GLY A 395 30.35 -8.02 -15.55
N PRO A 396 30.72 -7.54 -14.35
CA PRO A 396 31.40 -8.36 -13.33
C PRO A 396 30.42 -9.19 -12.47
N TYR A 397 29.11 -9.02 -12.60
CA TYR A 397 28.10 -9.64 -11.77
C TYR A 397 27.65 -10.96 -12.38
N GLN A 398 27.45 -11.99 -11.57
CA GLN A 398 27.07 -13.33 -12.03
C GLN A 398 25.79 -13.81 -11.34
N SER A 399 25.00 -14.58 -12.08
CA SER A 399 23.84 -15.28 -11.53
C SER A 399 24.28 -16.30 -10.45
N PRO A 400 23.41 -16.61 -9.49
CA PRO A 400 23.66 -17.66 -8.50
C PRO A 400 23.99 -19.02 -9.17
N ALA A 401 24.78 -19.82 -8.47
CA ALA A 401 25.10 -21.20 -8.89
C ALA A 401 23.90 -22.15 -8.67
N GLY A 402 23.97 -23.33 -9.28
CA GLY A 402 22.96 -24.39 -9.10
C GLY A 402 21.77 -24.30 -10.07
N ILE A 403 21.86 -23.42 -11.07
CA ILE A 403 20.89 -23.31 -12.15
C ILE A 403 21.36 -24.13 -13.34
N THR A 404 20.44 -24.89 -13.95
CA THR A 404 20.76 -25.84 -15.02
C THR A 404 19.87 -25.66 -16.26
N ILE A 405 20.30 -26.24 -17.37
CA ILE A 405 19.55 -26.45 -18.62
C ILE A 405 19.74 -27.89 -19.07
N ALA A 406 18.69 -28.57 -19.48
CA ALA A 406 18.76 -29.92 -20.05
C ALA A 406 19.23 -29.84 -21.53
N VAL A 407 20.26 -30.59 -21.85
CA VAL A 407 20.88 -30.64 -23.22
C VAL A 407 21.12 -32.07 -23.65
N GLU A 408 20.93 -32.37 -24.96
CA GLU A 408 21.26 -33.65 -25.60
C GLU A 408 22.21 -33.52 -26.77
#